data_c9484025e2b33e521fe327f4ff795abe
#
_entry.id   c9484025e2b33e521fe327f4ff795abe
#
_cell.length_a   1.000
_cell.length_b   1.000
_cell.length_c   1.000
_cell.angle_alpha   90.00
_cell.angle_beta   90.00
_cell.angle_gamma   90.00
#
_symmetry.space_group_name_H-M   'P 1'
#
loop_
_entity.id
_entity.type
_entity.pdbx_description
1 polymer ?
#
loop_
_entity_poly.entity_id
_entity_poly.type
_entity_poly.pdbx_seq_one_letter_code
_entity_poly.pdbx_strand_id
1 'polypeptide(L)'
;MARIENVTAELLHDESLVNVVVRVRDSDGLEGVGEAWWGILDPERRSRTASPIIAVINDMLGPRIRGREADAIERLWFEMWDWGYRYADQGIFLMGLSGVDLALWDLKGKHLGTSVMALLGGPVSDGIPGYASLPPLREPDRLIAETARAMEAGFAAVKLHEIDPELTAVLRDEFGDAVEIMVDVNGHFDPLQAIAVGRRLSELGVIWFEEPVRPMRDHAAIARVGASIECDLAAGENEYVLEDFDRLLATGALAYLQPEITKIGGLTAARRVSTLAELYNVALCPHNFRLGPSLYASVHWAFTSPASRWIEVPWMPDGEAFSFPAALPPMRNGQVLPLEGPGLGCG
;
A
#
# COMPACT_ATOMS: atom_id res chain seq x y z
N MET A 1 -23.52 -20.83 9.55
CA MET A 1 -22.53 -19.89 9.03
C MET A 1 -23.00 -19.41 7.66
N ALA A 2 -22.92 -18.13 7.44
CA ALA A 2 -23.31 -17.52 6.17
C ALA A 2 -22.44 -18.04 5.01
N ARG A 3 -23.03 -18.18 3.84
CA ARG A 3 -22.36 -18.68 2.62
C ARG A 3 -22.23 -17.56 1.62
N ILE A 4 -21.12 -17.54 0.90
CA ILE A 4 -20.88 -16.57 -0.16
C ILE A 4 -21.92 -16.78 -1.28
N GLU A 5 -22.75 -15.77 -1.54
CA GLU A 5 -23.71 -15.76 -2.66
C GLU A 5 -23.11 -15.19 -3.93
N ASN A 6 -22.35 -14.10 -3.80
CA ASN A 6 -21.79 -13.38 -4.92
C ASN A 6 -20.45 -12.73 -4.60
N VAL A 7 -19.61 -12.65 -5.62
CA VAL A 7 -18.36 -11.86 -5.61
C VAL A 7 -18.35 -11.05 -6.88
N THR A 8 -18.20 -9.74 -6.77
CA THR A 8 -18.13 -8.82 -7.91
C THR A 8 -17.00 -7.83 -7.74
N ALA A 9 -16.41 -7.44 -8.85
CA ALA A 9 -15.51 -6.32 -8.92
C ALA A 9 -16.02 -5.32 -9.94
N GLU A 10 -15.93 -4.06 -9.60
CA GLU A 10 -16.31 -2.93 -10.43
C GLU A 10 -15.29 -1.81 -10.35
N LEU A 11 -15.25 -0.98 -11.38
CA LEU A 11 -14.39 0.18 -11.44
C LEU A 11 -15.19 1.39 -10.97
N LEU A 12 -14.75 2.04 -9.90
CA LEU A 12 -15.26 3.36 -9.55
C LEU A 12 -14.53 4.39 -10.40
N HIS A 13 -15.30 5.16 -11.15
CA HIS A 13 -14.80 6.22 -12.01
C HIS A 13 -14.86 7.56 -11.30
N ASP A 14 -13.70 8.21 -11.25
CA ASP A 14 -13.57 9.64 -11.19
C ASP A 14 -12.45 10.04 -12.17
N GLU A 15 -12.33 11.32 -12.52
CA GLU A 15 -11.42 11.78 -13.57
C GLU A 15 -9.93 11.60 -13.21
N SER A 16 -9.56 11.55 -11.93
CA SER A 16 -8.15 11.55 -11.47
C SER A 16 -7.64 10.22 -10.96
N LEU A 17 -8.37 9.50 -10.12
CA LEU A 17 -7.95 8.23 -9.52
C LEU A 17 -9.07 7.19 -9.60
N VAL A 18 -8.70 5.95 -9.86
CA VAL A 18 -9.64 4.85 -10.10
C VAL A 18 -9.42 3.75 -9.06
N ASN A 19 -10.50 3.35 -8.38
CA ASN A 19 -10.48 2.20 -7.48
C ASN A 19 -11.18 1.00 -8.14
N VAL A 20 -10.58 -0.19 -8.05
CA VAL A 20 -11.25 -1.46 -8.36
C VAL A 20 -11.84 -1.99 -7.06
N VAL A 21 -13.12 -1.71 -6.85
CA VAL A 21 -13.84 -2.13 -5.64
C VAL A 21 -14.34 -3.55 -5.81
N VAL A 22 -14.07 -4.36 -4.80
CA VAL A 22 -14.49 -5.77 -4.72
C VAL A 22 -15.56 -5.91 -3.64
N ARG A 23 -16.66 -6.57 -3.98
CA ARG A 23 -17.76 -6.84 -3.05
C ARG A 23 -17.98 -8.34 -2.90
N VAL A 24 -18.03 -8.80 -1.66
CA VAL A 24 -18.43 -10.15 -1.31
C VAL A 24 -19.72 -10.09 -0.53
N ARG A 25 -20.80 -10.65 -1.11
CA ARG A 25 -22.12 -10.72 -0.47
C ARG A 25 -22.39 -12.14 -0.01
N ASP A 26 -22.96 -12.28 1.17
CA ASP A 26 -23.33 -13.57 1.74
C ASP A 26 -24.84 -13.84 1.73
N SER A 27 -25.21 -15.06 2.19
CA SER A 27 -26.60 -15.53 2.28
C SER A 27 -27.47 -14.78 3.27
N ASP A 28 -26.90 -14.02 4.19
CA ASP A 28 -27.62 -13.21 5.17
C ASP A 28 -27.84 -11.78 4.65
N GLY A 29 -27.32 -11.51 3.43
CA GLY A 29 -27.46 -10.24 2.74
C GLY A 29 -26.42 -9.19 3.17
N LEU A 30 -25.44 -9.56 4.01
CA LEU A 30 -24.36 -8.67 4.41
C LEU A 30 -23.30 -8.61 3.30
N GLU A 31 -22.66 -7.45 3.18
CA GLU A 31 -21.66 -7.20 2.16
C GLU A 31 -20.34 -6.71 2.76
N GLY A 32 -19.25 -7.40 2.40
CA GLY A 32 -17.90 -6.96 2.66
C GLY A 32 -17.33 -6.26 1.44
N VAL A 33 -16.51 -5.24 1.68
CA VAL A 33 -15.90 -4.39 0.65
C VAL A 33 -14.39 -4.51 0.74
N GLY A 34 -13.75 -4.74 -0.40
CA GLY A 34 -12.29 -4.75 -0.57
C GLY A 34 -11.87 -3.95 -1.78
N GLU A 35 -10.58 -3.92 -2.03
CA GLU A 35 -9.99 -3.21 -3.16
C GLU A 35 -8.88 -4.04 -3.77
N ALA A 36 -8.85 -4.13 -5.10
CA ALA A 36 -7.77 -4.74 -5.85
C ALA A 36 -6.88 -3.66 -6.47
N TRP A 37 -5.56 -3.97 -6.58
CA TRP A 37 -4.68 -3.12 -7.37
C TRP A 37 -5.22 -2.99 -8.80
N TRP A 38 -5.07 -1.84 -9.38
CA TRP A 38 -5.29 -1.65 -10.81
C TRP A 38 -3.97 -1.22 -11.46
N GLY A 39 -3.76 -1.68 -12.66
CA GLY A 39 -2.48 -1.43 -13.36
C GLY A 39 -2.26 0.05 -13.71
N ILE A 40 -1.16 0.28 -14.37
CA ILE A 40 -0.57 1.57 -14.70
C ILE A 40 -1.58 2.55 -15.29
N LEU A 41 -1.47 3.79 -14.86
CA LEU A 41 -2.11 4.99 -15.37
C LEU A 41 -1.82 5.18 -16.87
N ASP A 42 -2.73 4.71 -17.71
CA ASP A 42 -2.92 5.32 -19.02
C ASP A 42 -4.06 6.32 -18.88
N PRO A 43 -3.81 7.64 -18.88
CA PRO A 43 -4.84 8.66 -18.69
C PRO A 43 -6.00 8.55 -19.69
N GLU A 44 -5.73 8.03 -20.90
CA GLU A 44 -6.74 7.86 -21.94
C GLU A 44 -7.51 6.54 -21.85
N ARG A 45 -6.96 5.53 -21.13
CA ARG A 45 -7.46 4.15 -21.13
C ARG A 45 -7.59 3.52 -19.74
N ARG A 46 -7.65 4.32 -18.70
CA ARG A 46 -7.69 3.88 -17.28
C ARG A 46 -8.65 2.72 -17.03
N SER A 47 -9.87 2.81 -17.52
CA SER A 47 -10.89 1.77 -17.34
C SER A 47 -10.54 0.44 -17.99
N ARG A 48 -9.75 0.45 -19.07
CA ARG A 48 -9.37 -0.77 -19.79
C ARG A 48 -8.20 -1.50 -19.13
N THR A 49 -7.32 -0.79 -18.42
CA THR A 49 -6.18 -1.42 -17.73
C THR A 49 -6.63 -2.27 -16.54
N ALA A 50 -7.72 -1.90 -15.87
CA ALA A 50 -8.29 -2.68 -14.76
C ALA A 50 -9.10 -3.92 -15.22
N SER A 51 -9.50 -4.00 -16.49
CA SER A 51 -10.35 -5.10 -17.00
C SER A 51 -9.79 -6.51 -16.73
N PRO A 52 -8.48 -6.80 -16.85
CA PRO A 52 -7.95 -8.12 -16.55
C PRO A 52 -8.13 -8.50 -15.06
N ILE A 53 -7.96 -7.56 -14.13
CA ILE A 53 -8.13 -7.81 -12.69
C ILE A 53 -9.60 -8.07 -12.38
N ILE A 54 -10.51 -7.28 -12.95
CA ILE A 54 -11.95 -7.47 -12.82
C ILE A 54 -12.36 -8.84 -13.36
N ALA A 55 -11.85 -9.27 -14.51
CA ALA A 55 -12.11 -10.60 -15.06
C ALA A 55 -11.57 -11.72 -14.15
N VAL A 56 -10.37 -11.57 -13.58
CA VAL A 56 -9.86 -12.54 -12.60
C VAL A 56 -10.83 -12.69 -11.43
N ILE A 57 -11.35 -11.59 -10.90
CA ILE A 57 -12.26 -11.64 -9.76
C ILE A 57 -13.61 -12.23 -10.16
N ASN A 58 -14.25 -11.71 -11.22
CA ASN A 58 -15.62 -12.05 -11.59
C ASN A 58 -15.74 -13.44 -12.24
N ASP A 59 -14.76 -13.83 -13.06
CA ASP A 59 -14.87 -15.03 -13.90
C ASP A 59 -14.02 -16.19 -13.36
N MET A 60 -13.03 -15.92 -12.51
CA MET A 60 -12.14 -16.95 -11.98
C MET A 60 -12.33 -17.19 -10.48
N LEU A 61 -12.13 -16.16 -9.65
CA LEU A 61 -12.11 -16.31 -8.18
C LEU A 61 -13.52 -16.42 -7.59
N GLY A 62 -14.44 -15.53 -7.98
CA GLY A 62 -15.80 -15.50 -7.47
C GLY A 62 -16.56 -16.82 -7.66
N PRO A 63 -16.60 -17.41 -8.88
CA PRO A 63 -17.22 -18.71 -9.10
C PRO A 63 -16.61 -19.84 -8.25
N ARG A 64 -15.33 -19.77 -7.93
CA ARG A 64 -14.59 -20.77 -7.14
C ARG A 64 -15.03 -20.81 -5.68
N ILE A 65 -15.35 -19.66 -5.10
CA ILE A 65 -15.69 -19.57 -3.66
C ILE A 65 -17.19 -19.43 -3.40
N ARG A 66 -18.01 -19.28 -4.45
CA ARG A 66 -19.47 -19.24 -4.31
C ARG A 66 -19.99 -20.48 -3.58
N GLY A 67 -20.92 -20.31 -2.64
CA GLY A 67 -21.49 -21.36 -1.82
C GLY A 67 -20.59 -21.84 -0.67
N ARG A 68 -19.36 -21.31 -0.56
CA ARG A 68 -18.43 -21.63 0.55
C ARG A 68 -18.81 -20.84 1.80
N GLU A 69 -18.31 -21.27 2.95
CA GLU A 69 -18.46 -20.55 4.21
C GLU A 69 -17.64 -19.27 4.20
N ALA A 70 -18.28 -18.10 4.39
CA ALA A 70 -17.64 -16.79 4.29
C ALA A 70 -16.57 -16.56 5.37
N ASP A 71 -16.74 -17.13 6.55
CA ASP A 71 -15.83 -16.94 7.72
C ASP A 71 -14.52 -17.73 7.62
N ALA A 72 -14.41 -18.69 6.70
CA ALA A 72 -13.25 -19.57 6.55
C ALA A 72 -12.14 -18.94 5.68
N ILE A 73 -11.73 -17.70 6.00
CA ILE A 73 -10.89 -16.85 5.15
C ILE A 73 -9.57 -17.52 4.75
N GLU A 74 -8.80 -18.07 5.69
CA GLU A 74 -7.53 -18.76 5.40
C GLU A 74 -7.73 -19.93 4.41
N ARG A 75 -8.81 -20.69 4.58
CA ARG A 75 -9.15 -21.79 3.69
C ARG A 75 -9.55 -21.30 2.31
N LEU A 76 -10.35 -20.24 2.23
CA LEU A 76 -10.77 -19.64 0.96
C LEU A 76 -9.56 -19.05 0.22
N TRP A 77 -8.68 -18.36 0.94
CA TRP A 77 -7.44 -17.85 0.40
C TRP A 77 -6.60 -18.95 -0.23
N PHE A 78 -6.35 -20.03 0.53
CA PHE A 78 -5.56 -21.16 0.04
C PHE A 78 -6.22 -21.85 -1.16
N GLU A 79 -7.53 -22.05 -1.15
CA GLU A 79 -8.26 -22.67 -2.27
C GLU A 79 -8.21 -21.82 -3.55
N MET A 80 -8.26 -20.49 -3.42
CA MET A 80 -8.08 -19.57 -4.56
C MET A 80 -6.66 -19.62 -5.09
N TRP A 81 -5.68 -19.54 -4.19
CA TRP A 81 -4.27 -19.55 -4.56
C TRP A 81 -3.83 -20.89 -5.17
N ASP A 82 -4.15 -22.02 -4.54
CA ASP A 82 -3.80 -23.37 -5.00
C ASP A 82 -4.38 -23.68 -6.39
N TRP A 83 -5.56 -23.15 -6.67
CA TRP A 83 -6.16 -23.28 -7.98
C TRP A 83 -5.42 -22.50 -9.06
N GLY A 84 -4.93 -21.31 -8.73
CA GLY A 84 -4.34 -20.38 -9.71
C GLY A 84 -2.82 -20.45 -9.84
N TYR A 85 -2.08 -20.87 -8.81
CA TYR A 85 -0.63 -20.71 -8.72
C TYR A 85 0.17 -21.33 -9.89
N ARG A 86 -0.37 -22.38 -10.52
CA ARG A 86 0.32 -23.09 -11.62
C ARG A 86 0.48 -22.26 -12.89
N TYR A 87 -0.25 -21.18 -13.05
CA TYR A 87 -0.22 -20.30 -14.21
C TYR A 87 -0.30 -18.82 -13.88
N ALA A 88 -0.50 -18.46 -12.62
CA ALA A 88 -0.65 -17.08 -12.21
C ALA A 88 -0.41 -16.89 -10.71
N ASP A 89 0.79 -17.20 -10.23
CA ASP A 89 1.17 -17.09 -8.81
C ASP A 89 1.51 -15.65 -8.37
N GLN A 90 1.63 -14.72 -9.30
CA GLN A 90 2.00 -13.33 -9.06
C GLN A 90 1.16 -12.37 -9.93
N GLY A 91 1.38 -11.07 -9.76
CA GLY A 91 0.80 -10.02 -10.59
C GLY A 91 -0.72 -10.00 -10.52
N ILE A 92 -1.37 -9.88 -11.68
CA ILE A 92 -2.81 -9.65 -11.82
C ILE A 92 -3.67 -10.65 -11.02
N PHE A 93 -3.26 -11.90 -10.95
CA PHE A 93 -3.99 -12.91 -10.19
C PHE A 93 -3.98 -12.63 -8.69
N LEU A 94 -2.80 -12.36 -8.11
CA LEU A 94 -2.69 -12.01 -6.69
C LEU A 94 -3.34 -10.66 -6.39
N MET A 95 -3.30 -9.71 -7.32
CA MET A 95 -4.03 -8.44 -7.18
C MET A 95 -5.54 -8.69 -7.05
N GLY A 96 -6.11 -9.57 -7.89
CA GLY A 96 -7.51 -9.97 -7.77
C GLY A 96 -7.81 -10.71 -6.46
N LEU A 97 -6.95 -11.65 -6.08
CA LEU A 97 -7.07 -12.40 -4.82
C LEU A 97 -7.00 -11.46 -3.61
N SER A 98 -6.10 -10.46 -3.64
CA SER A 98 -6.01 -9.46 -2.58
C SER A 98 -7.33 -8.74 -2.33
N GLY A 99 -7.98 -8.28 -3.41
CA GLY A 99 -9.27 -7.58 -3.28
C GLY A 99 -10.38 -8.46 -2.69
N VAL A 100 -10.43 -9.73 -3.07
CA VAL A 100 -11.39 -10.69 -2.50
C VAL A 100 -11.08 -10.96 -1.01
N ASP A 101 -9.81 -11.14 -0.67
CA ASP A 101 -9.38 -11.37 0.72
C ASP A 101 -9.76 -10.19 1.63
N LEU A 102 -9.49 -8.96 1.20
CA LEU A 102 -9.87 -7.76 1.96
C LEU A 102 -11.39 -7.68 2.17
N ALA A 103 -12.18 -7.98 1.14
CA ALA A 103 -13.64 -8.01 1.26
C ALA A 103 -14.13 -9.10 2.24
N LEU A 104 -13.48 -10.26 2.29
CA LEU A 104 -13.80 -11.32 3.25
C LEU A 104 -13.46 -10.91 4.70
N TRP A 105 -12.35 -10.24 4.92
CA TRP A 105 -12.00 -9.71 6.24
C TRP A 105 -12.97 -8.62 6.70
N ASP A 106 -13.36 -7.72 5.81
CA ASP A 106 -14.38 -6.70 6.10
C ASP A 106 -15.73 -7.33 6.45
N LEU A 107 -16.18 -8.30 5.64
CA LEU A 107 -17.42 -9.05 5.89
C LEU A 107 -17.40 -9.73 7.25
N LYS A 108 -16.30 -10.39 7.60
CA LYS A 108 -16.15 -11.05 8.91
C LYS A 108 -16.20 -10.07 10.08
N GLY A 109 -15.54 -8.92 9.97
CA GLY A 109 -15.61 -7.87 10.97
C GLY A 109 -17.03 -7.34 11.15
N LYS A 110 -17.77 -7.12 10.06
CA LYS A 110 -19.18 -6.73 10.08
C LYS A 110 -20.08 -7.78 10.72
N HIS A 111 -19.90 -9.06 10.38
CA HIS A 111 -20.63 -10.16 11.03
C HIS A 111 -20.47 -10.20 12.55
N LEU A 112 -19.24 -9.94 13.02
CA LEU A 112 -18.92 -9.99 14.44
C LEU A 112 -19.11 -8.65 15.17
N GLY A 113 -19.48 -7.58 14.43
CA GLY A 113 -19.64 -6.24 14.97
C GLY A 113 -18.33 -5.66 15.52
N THR A 114 -17.19 -6.04 14.96
CA THR A 114 -15.86 -5.63 15.43
C THR A 114 -14.94 -5.20 14.28
N SER A 115 -13.90 -4.43 14.58
CA SER A 115 -12.93 -4.00 13.57
C SER A 115 -12.03 -5.15 13.13
N VAL A 116 -11.51 -5.04 11.90
CA VAL A 116 -10.50 -5.98 11.38
C VAL A 116 -9.26 -5.99 12.28
N MET A 117 -8.83 -4.85 12.79
CA MET A 117 -7.71 -4.75 13.73
C MET A 117 -7.96 -5.56 15.00
N ALA A 118 -9.16 -5.53 15.56
CA ALA A 118 -9.51 -6.33 16.73
C ALA A 118 -9.52 -7.84 16.42
N LEU A 119 -9.92 -8.25 15.21
CA LEU A 119 -9.83 -9.65 14.75
C LEU A 119 -8.38 -10.14 14.65
N LEU A 120 -7.44 -9.22 14.42
CA LEU A 120 -6.01 -9.51 14.32
C LEU A 120 -5.27 -9.47 15.67
N GLY A 121 -5.97 -9.19 16.77
CA GLY A 121 -5.40 -9.17 18.12
C GLY A 121 -5.37 -7.79 18.78
N GLY A 122 -5.79 -6.74 18.08
CA GLY A 122 -5.81 -5.36 18.57
C GLY A 122 -4.54 -4.57 18.26
N PRO A 123 -4.57 -3.27 18.57
CA PRO A 123 -3.46 -2.38 18.24
C PRO A 123 -2.28 -2.59 19.20
N VAL A 124 -1.06 -2.50 18.67
CA VAL A 124 0.20 -2.54 19.45
C VAL A 124 0.68 -1.15 19.85
N SER A 125 0.02 -0.08 19.37
CA SER A 125 0.33 1.32 19.69
C SER A 125 -0.92 2.19 19.63
N ASP A 126 -0.87 3.37 20.27
CA ASP A 126 -1.98 4.35 20.27
C ASP A 126 -1.96 5.29 19.05
N GLY A 127 -0.87 5.27 18.28
CA GLY A 127 -0.70 6.06 17.06
C GLY A 127 0.57 5.63 16.32
N ILE A 128 0.56 5.79 15.00
CA ILE A 128 1.71 5.55 14.12
C ILE A 128 1.93 6.81 13.29
N PRO A 129 3.18 7.33 13.18
CA PRO A 129 3.48 8.48 12.34
C PRO A 129 2.96 8.30 10.92
N GLY A 130 2.26 9.32 10.39
CA GLY A 130 1.80 9.37 9.00
C GLY A 130 2.68 10.31 8.17
N TYR A 131 2.89 9.98 6.91
CA TYR A 131 3.47 10.91 5.94
C TYR A 131 2.51 11.17 4.78
N ALA A 132 2.53 12.41 4.27
CA ALA A 132 1.76 12.76 3.07
C ALA A 132 2.53 12.30 1.82
N SER A 133 1.94 11.42 1.04
CA SER A 133 2.50 10.92 -0.22
C SER A 133 2.08 11.84 -1.36
N LEU A 134 2.97 12.78 -1.76
CA LEU A 134 2.69 13.77 -2.79
C LEU A 134 2.83 13.14 -4.19
N PRO A 135 1.91 13.40 -5.12
CA PRO A 135 2.10 13.00 -6.52
C PRO A 135 3.28 13.75 -7.14
N PRO A 136 3.79 13.32 -8.32
CA PRO A 136 4.86 14.04 -9.00
C PRO A 136 4.38 15.43 -9.42
N LEU A 137 4.94 16.48 -8.79
CA LEU A 137 4.53 17.88 -9.02
C LEU A 137 5.43 18.61 -10.03
N ARG A 138 6.71 18.26 -10.09
CA ARG A 138 7.73 18.77 -11.05
C ARG A 138 8.08 20.26 -10.94
N GLU A 139 7.25 21.07 -10.32
CA GLU A 139 7.38 22.53 -10.22
C GLU A 139 7.78 22.92 -8.78
N PRO A 140 8.91 23.64 -8.56
CA PRO A 140 9.36 24.02 -7.22
C PRO A 140 8.30 24.75 -6.38
N ASP A 141 7.66 25.77 -6.94
CA ASP A 141 6.65 26.56 -6.22
C ASP A 141 5.43 25.72 -5.80
N ARG A 142 5.00 24.80 -6.67
CA ARG A 142 3.91 23.88 -6.40
C ARG A 142 4.30 22.88 -5.32
N LEU A 143 5.53 22.39 -5.37
CA LEU A 143 6.06 21.45 -4.39
C LEU A 143 6.13 22.09 -3.00
N ILE A 144 6.60 23.33 -2.88
CA ILE A 144 6.59 24.11 -1.66
C ILE A 144 5.16 24.30 -1.15
N ALA A 145 4.24 24.76 -2.01
CA ALA A 145 2.86 25.02 -1.62
C ALA A 145 2.14 23.76 -1.11
N GLU A 146 2.28 22.61 -1.80
CA GLU A 146 1.65 21.37 -1.37
C GLU A 146 2.28 20.79 -0.10
N THR A 147 3.60 20.94 0.09
CA THR A 147 4.27 20.56 1.33
C THR A 147 3.78 21.41 2.50
N ALA A 148 3.69 22.74 2.33
CA ALA A 148 3.14 23.64 3.36
C ALA A 148 1.70 23.24 3.73
N ARG A 149 0.86 22.95 2.75
CA ARG A 149 -0.51 22.51 2.96
C ARG A 149 -0.59 21.16 3.70
N ALA A 150 0.32 20.23 3.41
CA ALA A 150 0.41 18.96 4.14
C ALA A 150 0.82 19.19 5.61
N MET A 151 1.78 20.10 5.86
CA MET A 151 2.18 20.48 7.22
C MET A 151 1.02 21.15 7.99
N GLU A 152 0.27 22.05 7.35
CA GLU A 152 -0.95 22.65 7.93
C GLU A 152 -2.02 21.62 8.26
N ALA A 153 -2.13 20.53 7.48
CA ALA A 153 -3.00 19.39 7.76
C ALA A 153 -2.47 18.49 8.89
N GLY A 154 -1.28 18.78 9.43
CA GLY A 154 -0.71 18.11 10.59
C GLY A 154 0.35 17.05 10.28
N PHE A 155 0.76 16.87 9.01
CA PHE A 155 1.86 15.97 8.68
C PHE A 155 3.21 16.59 9.06
N ALA A 156 4.08 15.76 9.66
CA ALA A 156 5.47 16.13 9.92
C ALA A 156 6.43 15.58 8.84
N ALA A 157 5.94 14.79 7.92
CA ALA A 157 6.71 14.12 6.89
C ALA A 157 5.99 14.12 5.54
N VAL A 158 6.75 14.20 4.45
CA VAL A 158 6.25 14.10 3.07
C VAL A 158 7.09 13.10 2.27
N LYS A 159 6.43 12.35 1.39
CA LYS A 159 7.12 11.53 0.37
C LYS A 159 6.97 12.20 -1.00
N LEU A 160 8.09 12.40 -1.67
CA LEU A 160 8.18 13.02 -2.99
C LEU A 160 8.31 11.95 -4.04
N HIS A 161 7.63 12.14 -5.19
CA HIS A 161 7.82 11.33 -6.39
C HIS A 161 8.61 12.11 -7.44
N GLU A 162 9.72 12.69 -7.02
CA GLU A 162 10.59 13.54 -7.87
C GLU A 162 11.90 12.82 -8.17
N ILE A 163 12.26 12.80 -9.46
CA ILE A 163 13.50 12.14 -9.91
C ILE A 163 14.72 13.05 -9.87
N ASP A 164 14.49 14.37 -9.80
CA ASP A 164 15.55 15.37 -9.68
C ASP A 164 15.80 15.67 -8.18
N PRO A 165 16.96 15.33 -7.62
CA PRO A 165 17.26 15.60 -6.23
C PRO A 165 17.31 17.10 -5.87
N GLU A 166 17.46 17.97 -6.87
CA GLU A 166 17.46 19.42 -6.61
C GLU A 166 16.05 19.92 -6.23
N LEU A 167 14.97 19.21 -6.59
CA LEU A 167 13.63 19.48 -6.05
C LEU A 167 13.53 19.15 -4.56
N THR A 168 14.24 18.12 -4.11
CA THR A 168 14.38 17.84 -2.66
C THR A 168 15.18 18.95 -1.96
N ALA A 169 16.25 19.46 -2.61
CA ALA A 169 17.03 20.58 -2.07
C ALA A 169 16.18 21.84 -1.87
N VAL A 170 15.28 22.15 -2.82
CA VAL A 170 14.34 23.28 -2.69
C VAL A 170 13.50 23.17 -1.41
N LEU A 171 12.98 22.00 -1.09
CA LEU A 171 12.20 21.82 0.15
C LEU A 171 13.08 21.92 1.39
N ARG A 172 14.31 21.40 1.34
CA ARG A 172 15.25 21.49 2.47
C ARG A 172 15.68 22.95 2.72
N ASP A 173 15.86 23.74 1.64
CA ASP A 173 16.16 25.17 1.75
C ASP A 173 14.98 25.98 2.32
N GLU A 174 13.72 25.63 1.95
CA GLU A 174 12.52 26.34 2.41
C GLU A 174 12.14 25.98 3.85
N PHE A 175 12.11 24.69 4.19
CA PHE A 175 11.53 24.20 5.45
C PHE A 175 12.59 23.77 6.47
N GLY A 176 13.87 23.67 6.09
CA GLY A 176 14.91 23.12 6.97
C GLY A 176 14.54 21.74 7.51
N ASP A 177 14.75 21.54 8.80
CA ASP A 177 14.43 20.29 9.51
C ASP A 177 12.99 20.28 10.06
N ALA A 178 12.15 21.25 9.68
CA ALA A 178 10.75 21.29 10.13
C ALA A 178 9.87 20.23 9.45
N VAL A 179 10.34 19.64 8.33
CA VAL A 179 9.66 18.55 7.63
C VAL A 179 10.65 17.42 7.33
N GLU A 180 10.22 16.19 7.62
CA GLU A 180 10.95 14.99 7.22
C GLU A 180 10.64 14.69 5.75
N ILE A 181 11.66 14.33 4.98
CA ILE A 181 11.52 14.10 3.53
C ILE A 181 11.90 12.67 3.19
N MET A 182 11.05 12.02 2.42
CA MET A 182 11.25 10.72 1.80
C MET A 182 11.19 10.88 0.29
N VAL A 183 11.95 10.08 -0.47
CA VAL A 183 11.99 10.21 -1.94
C VAL A 183 11.78 8.86 -2.59
N ASP A 184 10.77 8.77 -3.44
CA ASP A 184 10.46 7.61 -4.27
C ASP A 184 10.66 7.95 -5.74
N VAL A 185 11.46 7.18 -6.44
CA VAL A 185 11.75 7.38 -7.86
C VAL A 185 11.16 6.28 -8.75
N ASN A 186 10.37 5.36 -8.18
CA ASN A 186 9.66 4.29 -8.89
C ASN A 186 10.52 3.57 -9.95
N GLY A 187 11.69 3.14 -9.56
CA GLY A 187 12.62 2.42 -10.44
C GLY A 187 13.13 3.23 -11.62
N HIS A 188 13.36 4.51 -11.46
CA HIS A 188 13.74 5.38 -12.59
C HIS A 188 15.16 5.14 -13.11
N PHE A 189 16.11 4.80 -12.23
CA PHE A 189 17.54 4.85 -12.53
C PHE A 189 18.16 3.50 -12.85
N ASP A 190 19.28 3.51 -13.57
CA ASP A 190 20.26 2.44 -13.51
C ASP A 190 21.04 2.49 -12.17
N PRO A 191 21.77 1.42 -11.78
CA PRO A 191 22.43 1.39 -10.50
C PRO A 191 23.53 2.45 -10.28
N LEU A 192 24.19 2.96 -11.35
CA LEU A 192 25.22 3.99 -11.22
C LEU A 192 24.58 5.36 -11.02
N GLN A 193 23.52 5.63 -11.75
CA GLN A 193 22.70 6.83 -11.57
C GLN A 193 22.07 6.87 -10.18
N ALA A 194 21.49 5.74 -9.75
CA ALA A 194 20.89 5.61 -8.40
C ALA A 194 21.91 5.90 -7.27
N ILE A 195 23.16 5.43 -7.40
CA ILE A 195 24.21 5.75 -6.43
C ILE A 195 24.54 7.27 -6.42
N ALA A 196 24.62 7.89 -7.60
CA ALA A 196 24.91 9.33 -7.67
C ALA A 196 23.78 10.16 -7.03
N VAL A 197 22.52 9.86 -7.36
CA VAL A 197 21.34 10.51 -6.80
C VAL A 197 21.24 10.23 -5.30
N GLY A 198 21.39 8.97 -4.86
CA GLY A 198 21.31 8.58 -3.47
C GLY A 198 22.36 9.27 -2.58
N ARG A 199 23.57 9.53 -3.10
CA ARG A 199 24.58 10.35 -2.36
C ARG A 199 24.10 11.78 -2.19
N ARG A 200 23.52 12.36 -3.24
CA ARG A 200 22.95 13.72 -3.13
C ARG A 200 21.79 13.79 -2.14
N LEU A 201 20.89 12.78 -2.18
CA LEU A 201 19.80 12.67 -1.22
C LEU A 201 20.30 12.46 0.22
N SER A 202 21.40 11.72 0.40
CA SER A 202 22.06 11.56 1.73
C SER A 202 22.54 12.91 2.28
N GLU A 203 23.15 13.75 1.43
CA GLU A 203 23.56 15.12 1.81
C GLU A 203 22.38 16.00 2.24
N LEU A 204 21.21 15.76 1.64
CA LEU A 204 19.97 16.49 1.94
C LEU A 204 19.21 15.93 3.15
N GLY A 205 19.72 14.87 3.80
CA GLY A 205 19.14 14.28 5.00
C GLY A 205 17.75 13.71 4.81
N VAL A 206 17.50 13.01 3.69
CA VAL A 206 16.24 12.29 3.50
C VAL A 206 16.17 11.06 4.41
N ILE A 207 14.96 10.69 4.87
CA ILE A 207 14.76 9.49 5.69
C ILE A 207 15.06 8.24 4.88
N TRP A 208 14.53 8.14 3.65
CA TRP A 208 14.83 7.02 2.76
C TRP A 208 14.81 7.40 1.29
N PHE A 209 15.51 6.59 0.50
CA PHE A 209 15.46 6.55 -0.95
C PHE A 209 14.76 5.27 -1.39
N GLU A 210 13.58 5.41 -2.01
CA GLU A 210 12.66 4.31 -2.34
C GLU A 210 12.81 3.88 -3.80
N GLU A 211 12.78 2.57 -4.03
CA GLU A 211 12.83 1.91 -5.35
C GLU A 211 13.86 2.51 -6.33
N PRO A 212 15.14 2.59 -5.96
CA PRO A 212 16.14 3.39 -6.69
C PRO A 212 16.43 2.91 -8.11
N VAL A 213 16.19 1.59 -8.42
CA VAL A 213 16.70 0.96 -9.66
C VAL A 213 15.62 0.27 -10.48
N ARG A 214 15.87 0.18 -11.77
CA ARG A 214 15.12 -0.64 -12.73
C ARG A 214 15.98 -1.80 -13.26
N PRO A 215 15.45 -3.05 -13.24
CA PRO A 215 14.14 -3.48 -12.73
C PRO A 215 14.04 -3.31 -11.20
N MET A 216 12.86 -2.95 -10.69
CA MET A 216 12.61 -2.70 -9.26
C MET A 216 12.84 -3.94 -8.38
N ARG A 217 12.77 -5.14 -8.97
CA ARG A 217 13.02 -6.43 -8.32
C ARG A 217 14.44 -6.98 -8.56
N ASP A 218 15.38 -6.14 -8.96
CA ASP A 218 16.82 -6.49 -8.97
C ASP A 218 17.41 -6.27 -7.58
N HIS A 219 17.19 -7.25 -6.69
CA HIS A 219 17.64 -7.17 -5.30
C HIS A 219 19.15 -7.00 -5.17
N ALA A 220 19.93 -7.54 -6.10
CA ALA A 220 21.38 -7.37 -6.12
C ALA A 220 21.79 -5.93 -6.46
N ALA A 221 21.08 -5.29 -7.39
CA ALA A 221 21.27 -3.88 -7.70
C ALA A 221 20.87 -2.97 -6.54
N ILE A 222 19.74 -3.24 -5.88
CA ILE A 222 19.29 -2.55 -4.66
C ILE A 222 20.37 -2.65 -3.58
N ALA A 223 20.90 -3.84 -3.32
CA ALA A 223 21.97 -4.06 -2.33
C ALA A 223 23.24 -3.28 -2.69
N ARG A 224 23.60 -3.19 -3.96
CA ARG A 224 24.75 -2.42 -4.40
C ARG A 224 24.56 -0.91 -4.18
N VAL A 225 23.36 -0.40 -4.41
CA VAL A 225 23.03 1.00 -4.13
C VAL A 225 23.16 1.26 -2.64
N GLY A 226 22.48 0.46 -1.79
CA GLY A 226 22.53 0.62 -0.33
C GLY A 226 23.93 0.58 0.25
N ALA A 227 24.83 -0.28 -0.27
CA ALA A 227 26.22 -0.32 0.15
C ALA A 227 27.06 0.92 -0.28
N SER A 228 26.52 1.82 -1.08
CA SER A 228 27.23 2.94 -1.72
C SER A 228 26.73 4.32 -1.33
N ILE A 229 25.66 4.41 -0.52
CA ILE A 229 25.00 5.66 -0.06
C ILE A 229 24.86 5.64 1.47
N GLU A 230 24.55 6.77 2.07
CA GLU A 230 24.39 6.89 3.53
C GLU A 230 22.92 6.93 3.97
N CYS A 231 22.01 7.44 3.13
CA CYS A 231 20.58 7.40 3.46
C CYS A 231 20.04 5.97 3.38
N ASP A 232 19.02 5.71 4.19
CA ASP A 232 18.34 4.40 4.21
C ASP A 232 17.65 4.09 2.88
N LEU A 233 17.49 2.80 2.58
CA LEU A 233 16.70 2.34 1.44
C LEU A 233 15.35 1.81 1.89
N ALA A 234 14.35 2.07 1.04
CA ALA A 234 13.01 1.50 1.12
C ALA A 234 12.65 0.81 -0.20
N ALA A 235 11.95 -0.31 -0.13
CA ALA A 235 11.39 -1.03 -1.27
C ALA A 235 10.38 -2.09 -0.81
N GLY A 236 9.65 -2.69 -1.76
CA GLY A 236 8.77 -3.84 -1.49
C GLY A 236 7.38 -3.74 -2.09
N GLU A 237 6.96 -2.59 -2.60
CA GLU A 237 5.65 -2.42 -3.21
C GLU A 237 5.43 -3.24 -4.48
N ASN A 238 6.51 -3.66 -5.14
CA ASN A 238 6.50 -4.47 -6.35
C ASN A 238 6.88 -5.95 -6.11
N GLU A 239 6.97 -6.38 -4.84
CA GLU A 239 7.04 -7.77 -4.46
C GLU A 239 5.64 -8.40 -4.31
N TYR A 240 5.53 -9.72 -4.49
CA TYR A 240 4.24 -10.40 -4.52
C TYR A 240 4.11 -11.54 -3.52
N VAL A 241 5.06 -12.45 -3.46
CA VAL A 241 5.00 -13.65 -2.63
C VAL A 241 6.04 -13.60 -1.50
N LEU A 242 5.84 -14.40 -0.45
CA LEU A 242 6.73 -14.40 0.71
C LEU A 242 8.19 -14.63 0.36
N GLU A 243 8.44 -15.47 -0.64
CA GLU A 243 9.79 -15.78 -1.13
C GLU A 243 10.48 -14.59 -1.78
N ASP A 244 9.72 -13.66 -2.36
CA ASP A 244 10.26 -12.40 -2.90
C ASP A 244 10.72 -11.51 -1.76
N PHE A 245 9.89 -11.34 -0.74
CA PHE A 245 10.22 -10.57 0.46
C PHE A 245 11.41 -11.15 1.22
N ASP A 246 11.45 -12.48 1.39
CA ASP A 246 12.58 -13.15 2.02
C ASP A 246 13.89 -12.88 1.27
N ARG A 247 13.89 -13.02 -0.07
CA ARG A 247 15.06 -12.72 -0.90
C ARG A 247 15.50 -11.26 -0.83
N LEU A 248 14.53 -10.33 -0.82
CA LEU A 248 14.80 -8.89 -0.71
C LEU A 248 15.41 -8.56 0.65
N LEU A 249 14.79 -9.03 1.74
CA LEU A 249 15.25 -8.80 3.12
C LEU A 249 16.61 -9.46 3.41
N ALA A 250 16.86 -10.66 2.85
CA ALA A 250 18.12 -11.37 2.99
C ALA A 250 19.32 -10.60 2.39
N THR A 251 19.10 -9.60 1.55
CA THR A 251 20.18 -8.73 1.06
C THR A 251 20.78 -7.85 2.17
N GLY A 252 20.04 -7.59 3.25
CA GLY A 252 20.43 -6.67 4.32
C GLY A 252 20.49 -5.20 3.90
N ALA A 253 19.94 -4.85 2.74
CA ALA A 253 20.04 -3.49 2.19
C ALA A 253 18.95 -2.55 2.68
N LEU A 254 17.81 -3.06 3.15
CA LEU A 254 16.65 -2.24 3.48
C LEU A 254 16.61 -1.90 4.97
N ALA A 255 16.28 -0.64 5.26
CA ALA A 255 15.80 -0.20 6.56
C ALA A 255 14.25 -0.24 6.63
N TYR A 256 13.58 -0.04 5.49
CA TYR A 256 12.13 0.05 5.41
C TYR A 256 11.57 -0.91 4.34
N LEU A 257 10.64 -1.76 4.74
CA LEU A 257 9.90 -2.67 3.86
C LEU A 257 8.50 -2.09 3.60
N GLN A 258 8.13 -1.98 2.31
CA GLN A 258 6.92 -1.27 1.86
C GLN A 258 5.99 -2.17 1.03
N PRO A 259 5.44 -3.25 1.58
CA PRO A 259 4.57 -4.14 0.81
C PRO A 259 3.21 -3.48 0.52
N GLU A 260 2.70 -3.72 -0.68
CA GLU A 260 1.37 -3.24 -1.11
C GLU A 260 0.31 -4.31 -0.86
N ILE A 261 -0.60 -4.06 0.07
CA ILE A 261 -1.62 -5.03 0.51
C ILE A 261 -2.52 -5.53 -0.63
N THR A 262 -2.72 -4.72 -1.65
CA THR A 262 -3.54 -5.07 -2.82
C THR A 262 -2.78 -5.87 -3.89
N LYS A 263 -1.50 -6.12 -3.71
CA LYS A 263 -0.65 -6.93 -4.61
C LYS A 263 -0.26 -8.28 -4.04
N ILE A 264 -0.17 -8.41 -2.72
CA ILE A 264 0.48 -9.53 -2.05
C ILE A 264 -0.46 -10.66 -1.62
N GLY A 265 -1.73 -10.58 -1.97
CA GLY A 265 -2.75 -11.55 -1.53
C GLY A 265 -3.57 -11.07 -0.34
N GLY A 266 -3.67 -9.77 -0.13
CA GLY A 266 -4.50 -9.15 0.90
C GLY A 266 -3.95 -9.29 2.31
N LEU A 267 -4.83 -9.13 3.28
CA LEU A 267 -4.50 -9.11 4.71
C LEU A 267 -4.00 -10.46 5.23
N THR A 268 -4.53 -11.56 4.68
CA THR A 268 -4.10 -12.92 5.02
C THR A 268 -2.61 -13.15 4.74
N ALA A 269 -2.11 -12.65 3.60
CA ALA A 269 -0.68 -12.70 3.27
C ALA A 269 0.14 -11.63 4.01
N ALA A 270 -0.41 -10.42 4.14
CA ALA A 270 0.23 -9.28 4.80
C ALA A 270 0.72 -9.61 6.22
N ARG A 271 -0.06 -10.36 7.00
CA ARG A 271 0.33 -10.84 8.33
C ARG A 271 1.61 -11.66 8.32
N ARG A 272 1.83 -12.46 7.28
CA ARG A 272 3.04 -13.29 7.13
C ARG A 272 4.25 -12.41 6.75
N VAL A 273 4.02 -11.36 5.95
CA VAL A 273 5.07 -10.39 5.61
C VAL A 273 5.51 -9.61 6.85
N SER A 274 4.58 -9.24 7.77
CA SER A 274 4.94 -8.64 9.06
C SER A 274 5.91 -9.51 9.85
N THR A 275 5.66 -10.82 9.91
CA THR A 275 6.53 -11.76 10.63
C THR A 275 7.94 -11.80 10.01
N LEU A 276 8.06 -11.68 8.67
CA LEU A 276 9.37 -11.55 8.03
C LEU A 276 10.05 -10.23 8.40
N ALA A 277 9.34 -9.11 8.36
CA ALA A 277 9.89 -7.81 8.76
C ALA A 277 10.43 -7.84 10.21
N GLU A 278 9.68 -8.45 11.12
CA GLU A 278 10.11 -8.65 12.51
C GLU A 278 11.36 -9.55 12.61
N LEU A 279 11.37 -10.67 11.89
CA LEU A 279 12.50 -11.61 11.87
C LEU A 279 13.80 -10.97 11.37
N TYR A 280 13.70 -10.16 10.34
CA TYR A 280 14.84 -9.44 9.76
C TYR A 280 15.16 -8.10 10.46
N ASN A 281 14.34 -7.71 11.44
CA ASN A 281 14.45 -6.42 12.15
C ASN A 281 14.44 -5.21 11.20
N VAL A 282 13.55 -5.24 10.21
CA VAL A 282 13.31 -4.17 9.23
C VAL A 282 11.98 -3.48 9.53
N ALA A 283 11.95 -2.17 9.43
CA ALA A 283 10.73 -1.39 9.67
C ALA A 283 9.69 -1.67 8.58
N LEU A 284 8.43 -1.90 8.99
CA LEU A 284 7.30 -2.09 8.09
C LEU A 284 6.61 -0.73 7.86
N CYS A 285 6.45 -0.35 6.59
CA CYS A 285 5.78 0.87 6.16
C CYS A 285 4.88 0.55 4.96
N PRO A 286 3.67 0.03 5.15
CA PRO A 286 2.81 -0.40 4.05
C PRO A 286 2.62 0.69 3.00
N HIS A 287 2.91 0.36 1.74
CA HIS A 287 2.67 1.24 0.60
C HIS A 287 1.17 1.45 0.39
N ASN A 288 0.75 2.68 0.15
CA ASN A 288 -0.60 3.01 -0.31
C ASN A 288 -0.68 4.43 -0.87
N PHE A 289 -1.15 4.61 -2.09
CA PHE A 289 -1.32 5.94 -2.71
C PHE A 289 -2.77 6.28 -3.04
N ARG A 290 -3.74 5.53 -2.49
CA ARG A 290 -5.17 5.76 -2.78
C ARG A 290 -6.00 5.80 -1.51
N LEU A 291 -7.03 6.63 -1.51
CA LEU A 291 -8.11 6.55 -0.53
C LEU A 291 -9.09 5.45 -0.95
N GLY A 292 -9.33 4.49 -0.07
CA GLY A 292 -10.22 3.38 -0.31
C GLY A 292 -10.06 2.26 0.70
N PRO A 293 -10.70 1.11 0.49
CA PRO A 293 -10.57 -0.06 1.36
C PRO A 293 -9.13 -0.52 1.58
N SER A 294 -8.24 -0.30 0.58
CA SER A 294 -6.82 -0.62 0.69
C SER A 294 -6.10 0.19 1.77
N LEU A 295 -6.35 1.50 1.85
CA LEU A 295 -5.77 2.35 2.88
C LEU A 295 -6.24 1.92 4.28
N TYR A 296 -7.55 1.71 4.44
CA TYR A 296 -8.10 1.27 5.72
C TYR A 296 -7.55 -0.09 6.14
N ALA A 297 -7.42 -1.03 5.20
CA ALA A 297 -6.81 -2.33 5.46
C ALA A 297 -5.33 -2.21 5.85
N SER A 298 -4.56 -1.33 5.18
CA SER A 298 -3.16 -1.04 5.50
C SER A 298 -3.01 -0.44 6.90
N VAL A 299 -3.92 0.46 7.30
CA VAL A 299 -3.96 1.02 8.66
C VAL A 299 -4.23 -0.06 9.69
N HIS A 300 -5.29 -0.89 9.48
CA HIS A 300 -5.57 -2.01 10.39
C HIS A 300 -4.37 -2.96 10.52
N TRP A 301 -3.73 -3.27 9.40
CA TRP A 301 -2.54 -4.11 9.38
C TRP A 301 -1.36 -3.48 10.12
N ALA A 302 -1.03 -2.23 9.82
CA ALA A 302 0.08 -1.53 10.46
C ALA A 302 -0.05 -1.50 11.98
N PHE A 303 -1.25 -1.23 12.49
CA PHE A 303 -1.50 -1.21 13.94
C PHE A 303 -1.36 -2.58 14.62
N THR A 304 -1.36 -3.68 13.90
CA THR A 304 -1.21 -5.02 14.48
C THR A 304 0.19 -5.60 14.33
N SER A 305 1.14 -4.85 13.76
CA SER A 305 2.54 -5.25 13.62
C SER A 305 3.47 -4.39 14.47
N PRO A 306 4.27 -4.98 15.37
CA PRO A 306 5.29 -4.26 16.13
C PRO A 306 6.41 -3.67 15.25
N ALA A 307 6.59 -4.18 14.03
CA ALA A 307 7.56 -3.67 13.08
C ALA A 307 7.13 -2.36 12.41
N SER A 308 5.85 -1.98 12.46
CA SER A 308 5.33 -0.78 11.80
C SER A 308 5.94 0.51 12.34
N ARG A 309 6.34 1.40 11.43
CA ARG A 309 6.97 2.69 11.79
C ARG A 309 6.29 3.88 11.15
N TRP A 310 5.77 3.75 9.94
CA TRP A 310 5.11 4.81 9.20
C TRP A 310 3.85 4.29 8.50
N ILE A 311 2.88 5.16 8.32
CA ILE A 311 1.70 4.94 7.48
C ILE A 311 1.74 5.93 6.32
N GLU A 312 1.69 5.41 5.10
CA GLU A 312 1.51 6.21 3.90
C GLU A 312 0.08 6.71 3.81
N VAL A 313 -0.08 8.02 3.72
CA VAL A 313 -1.38 8.66 3.51
C VAL A 313 -1.35 9.37 2.16
N PRO A 314 -2.19 8.95 1.22
CA PRO A 314 -2.22 9.59 -0.09
C PRO A 314 -2.60 11.05 0.04
N TRP A 315 -1.93 11.91 -0.73
CA TRP A 315 -2.17 13.34 -0.75
C TRP A 315 -2.80 13.77 -2.07
N MET A 316 -3.86 14.57 -1.99
CA MET A 316 -4.48 15.18 -3.16
C MET A 316 -4.08 16.65 -3.26
N PRO A 317 -3.50 17.06 -4.41
CA PRO A 317 -3.23 18.46 -4.70
C PRO A 317 -4.50 19.32 -4.64
N ASP A 318 -4.29 20.62 -4.44
CA ASP A 318 -5.41 21.57 -4.39
C ASP A 318 -6.27 21.51 -5.65
N GLY A 319 -7.58 21.45 -5.47
CA GLY A 319 -8.56 21.34 -6.54
C GLY A 319 -8.81 19.90 -7.06
N GLU A 320 -8.12 18.88 -6.52
CA GLU A 320 -8.35 17.48 -6.85
C GLU A 320 -9.08 16.76 -5.70
N ALA A 321 -9.73 15.63 -5.98
CA ALA A 321 -10.47 14.83 -5.01
C ALA A 321 -10.25 13.33 -5.21
N PHE A 322 -10.40 12.57 -4.13
CA PHE A 322 -10.39 11.10 -4.19
C PHE A 322 -11.69 10.56 -4.78
N SER A 323 -11.60 9.49 -5.55
CA SER A 323 -12.78 8.84 -6.15
C SER A 323 -13.60 8.06 -5.12
N PHE A 324 -12.98 7.49 -4.12
CA PHE A 324 -13.67 6.70 -3.11
C PHE A 324 -14.32 7.61 -2.06
N PRO A 325 -15.61 7.43 -1.75
CA PRO A 325 -16.35 8.30 -0.84
C PRO A 325 -16.11 7.97 0.65
N ALA A 326 -14.87 8.08 1.10
CA ALA A 326 -14.50 7.90 2.50
C ALA A 326 -13.64 9.07 2.99
N ALA A 327 -13.52 9.22 4.29
CA ALA A 327 -12.62 10.19 4.90
C ALA A 327 -11.18 9.62 4.92
N LEU A 328 -10.18 10.49 5.03
CA LEU A 328 -8.84 10.04 5.41
C LEU A 328 -8.87 9.46 6.83
N PRO A 329 -7.96 8.52 7.16
CA PRO A 329 -7.81 8.01 8.52
C PRO A 329 -7.66 9.17 9.53
N PRO A 330 -8.23 9.05 10.74
CA PRO A 330 -8.12 10.10 11.74
C PRO A 330 -6.66 10.32 12.13
N MET A 331 -6.27 11.58 12.22
CA MET A 331 -4.91 11.96 12.60
C MET A 331 -4.91 12.92 13.79
N ARG A 332 -3.86 12.86 14.62
CA ARG A 332 -3.59 13.79 15.69
C ARG A 332 -2.08 13.96 15.90
N ASN A 333 -1.61 15.20 15.85
CA ASN A 333 -0.19 15.53 16.03
C ASN A 333 0.76 14.71 15.13
N GLY A 334 0.43 14.61 13.84
CA GLY A 334 1.22 13.86 12.85
C GLY A 334 1.10 12.34 12.92
N GLN A 335 0.27 11.82 13.82
CA GLN A 335 0.07 10.38 13.95
C GLN A 335 -1.31 9.97 13.46
N VAL A 336 -1.36 8.95 12.63
CA VAL A 336 -2.58 8.22 12.29
C VAL A 336 -3.04 7.46 13.53
N LEU A 337 -4.34 7.49 13.79
CA LEU A 337 -4.96 6.83 14.94
C LEU A 337 -5.60 5.50 14.53
N PRO A 338 -5.78 4.56 15.48
CA PRO A 338 -6.50 3.33 15.24
C PRO A 338 -7.90 3.59 14.67
N LEU A 339 -8.30 2.79 13.68
CA LEU A 339 -9.63 2.87 13.07
C LEU A 339 -10.67 2.18 13.95
N GLU A 340 -11.84 2.78 14.02
CA GLU A 340 -13.00 2.27 14.76
C GLU A 340 -14.08 1.74 13.80
N GLY A 341 -15.03 0.98 14.37
CA GLY A 341 -16.18 0.46 13.63
C GLY A 341 -15.98 -0.98 13.12
N PRO A 342 -17.09 -1.61 12.67
CA PRO A 342 -17.07 -2.99 12.17
C PRO A 342 -16.36 -3.09 10.82
N GLY A 343 -15.68 -4.21 10.59
CA GLY A 343 -14.96 -4.46 9.36
C GLY A 343 -13.76 -3.55 9.18
N LEU A 344 -13.59 -3.01 7.97
CA LEU A 344 -12.56 -2.02 7.65
C LEU A 344 -12.96 -0.60 8.11
N GLY A 345 -14.25 -0.34 8.38
CA GLY A 345 -14.70 0.99 8.79
C GLY A 345 -14.76 2.04 7.68
N CYS A 346 -14.70 1.64 6.41
CA CYS A 346 -14.69 2.54 5.25
C CYS A 346 -16.02 2.61 4.47
N GLY A 347 -17.12 2.08 5.04
CA GLY A 347 -18.43 2.01 4.41
C GLY A 347 -19.56 2.49 5.29
#